data_2260ed1e0989b724320e50ea0b3aa82a
#
_entry.id   2260ed1e0989b724320e50ea0b3aa82a
#
_cell.length_a   1.000
_cell.length_b   1.000
_cell.length_c   1.000
_cell.angle_alpha   90.00
_cell.angle_beta   90.00
_cell.angle_gamma   90.00
#
_symmetry.space_group_name_H-M   'P 1'
#
loop_
_entity.id
_entity.type
_entity.pdbx_description
1 polymer ?
#
loop_
_entity_poly.entity_id
_entity_poly.type
_entity_poly.pdbx_seq_one_letter_code
_entity_poly.pdbx_strand_id
1 'polypeptide(L)'
;MSVRSALISLLVVLLLALYSLHLRNEISSQRIEHLQQKTIQQSAVIAKNAFEFRRFNEVAAQASDAATRSTAQSQEKEIEYRTVLKHEKTCDLPIPSSIASGLLEHMNRLRSGAMHTDAGGNDKAGSGTTTAGGLTYCQAVLWINPLLAAIEQANNQLAGIRQIEAIRSEKKQ
;
A
#
# COMPACT_ATOMS: atom_id res chain seq x y z
N MET A 1 15.96 -80.11 18.69
CA MET A 1 14.82 -79.12 18.60
C MET A 1 13.69 -79.84 17.88
N SER A 2 12.53 -80.00 18.50
CA SER A 2 11.43 -80.75 17.86
C SER A 2 10.81 -79.86 16.73
N VAL A 3 10.41 -80.46 15.62
CA VAL A 3 9.77 -79.81 14.48
C VAL A 3 8.60 -78.94 14.96
N ARG A 4 7.94 -79.30 16.05
CA ARG A 4 6.85 -78.50 16.65
C ARG A 4 7.31 -77.16 17.20
N SER A 5 8.50 -77.07 17.83
CA SER A 5 9.01 -75.81 18.38
C SER A 5 9.43 -74.81 17.23
N ALA A 6 9.96 -75.38 16.14
CA ALA A 6 10.29 -74.57 14.96
C ALA A 6 9.07 -73.97 14.26
N LEU A 7 7.97 -74.69 14.15
CA LEU A 7 6.71 -74.29 13.61
C LEU A 7 6.07 -73.15 14.45
N ILE A 8 6.10 -73.33 15.80
CA ILE A 8 5.56 -72.29 16.70
C ILE A 8 6.37 -71.01 16.62
N SER A 9 7.68 -71.06 16.56
CA SER A 9 8.52 -69.82 16.39
C SER A 9 8.31 -69.15 15.10
N LEU A 10 8.12 -69.85 13.99
CA LEU A 10 7.82 -69.29 12.66
C LEU A 10 6.46 -68.61 12.66
N LEU A 11 5.44 -69.17 13.31
CA LEU A 11 4.12 -68.63 13.43
C LEU A 11 4.11 -67.28 14.22
N VAL A 12 4.85 -67.25 15.34
CA VAL A 12 5.02 -66.01 16.13
C VAL A 12 5.70 -64.93 15.37
N VAL A 13 6.76 -65.24 14.61
CA VAL A 13 7.45 -64.23 13.74
C VAL A 13 6.51 -63.70 12.67
N LEU A 14 5.70 -64.56 12.05
CA LEU A 14 4.72 -64.15 11.04
C LEU A 14 3.66 -63.23 11.63
N LEU A 15 3.13 -63.53 12.82
CA LEU A 15 2.16 -62.68 13.51
C LEU A 15 2.75 -61.31 13.86
N LEU A 16 4.00 -61.26 14.34
CA LEU A 16 4.70 -59.99 14.63
C LEU A 16 4.94 -59.18 13.37
N ALA A 17 5.25 -59.82 12.25
CA ALA A 17 5.42 -59.15 10.97
C ALA A 17 4.09 -58.54 10.46
N LEU A 18 2.99 -59.29 10.55
CA LEU A 18 1.66 -58.79 10.17
C LEU A 18 1.21 -57.63 11.07
N TYR A 19 1.46 -57.73 12.38
CA TYR A 19 1.16 -56.67 13.33
C TYR A 19 1.97 -55.40 13.03
N SER A 20 3.25 -55.54 12.72
CA SER A 20 4.10 -54.39 12.35
C SER A 20 3.67 -53.70 11.05
N LEU A 21 3.21 -54.47 10.06
CA LEU A 21 2.66 -53.94 8.82
C LEU A 21 1.35 -53.20 9.06
N HIS A 22 0.50 -53.74 9.93
CA HIS A 22 -0.76 -53.09 10.29
C HIS A 22 -0.53 -51.71 10.96
N LEU A 23 0.37 -51.67 11.95
CA LEU A 23 0.75 -50.41 12.62
C LEU A 23 1.37 -49.40 11.66
N ARG A 24 2.22 -49.82 10.73
CA ARG A 24 2.80 -48.94 9.71
C ARG A 24 1.73 -48.34 8.79
N ASN A 25 0.76 -49.14 8.42
CA ASN A 25 -0.34 -48.68 7.55
C ASN A 25 -1.23 -47.64 8.26
N GLU A 26 -1.51 -47.86 9.54
CA GLU A 26 -2.31 -46.93 10.36
C GLU A 26 -1.59 -45.58 10.56
N ILE A 27 -0.30 -45.59 10.86
CA ILE A 27 0.53 -44.40 10.99
C ILE A 27 0.62 -43.65 9.64
N SER A 28 0.71 -44.38 8.54
CA SER A 28 0.79 -43.80 7.20
C SER A 28 -0.51 -43.09 6.84
N SER A 29 -1.68 -43.69 7.11
CA SER A 29 -2.98 -43.08 6.82
C SER A 29 -3.22 -41.81 7.64
N GLN A 30 -2.88 -41.81 8.94
CA GLN A 30 -2.96 -40.61 9.79
C GLN A 30 -2.05 -39.49 9.32
N ARG A 31 -0.85 -39.80 8.83
CA ARG A 31 0.07 -38.80 8.27
C ARG A 31 -0.50 -38.18 6.98
N ILE A 32 -1.08 -38.99 6.11
CA ILE A 32 -1.69 -38.50 4.87
C ILE A 32 -2.85 -37.57 5.20
N GLU A 33 -3.72 -37.94 6.11
CA GLU A 33 -4.85 -37.14 6.54
C GLU A 33 -4.41 -35.81 7.15
N HIS A 34 -3.40 -35.83 8.01
CA HIS A 34 -2.81 -34.65 8.61
C HIS A 34 -2.15 -33.71 7.58
N LEU A 35 -1.45 -34.28 6.59
CA LEU A 35 -0.86 -33.51 5.49
C LEU A 35 -1.95 -32.90 4.58
N GLN A 36 -3.01 -33.64 4.30
CA GLN A 36 -4.15 -33.10 3.53
C GLN A 36 -4.82 -31.93 4.25
N GLN A 37 -5.07 -32.06 5.56
CA GLN A 37 -5.62 -30.96 6.35
C GLN A 37 -4.72 -29.73 6.34
N LYS A 38 -3.40 -29.90 6.49
CA LYS A 38 -2.42 -28.80 6.39
C LYS A 38 -2.45 -28.14 5.01
N THR A 39 -2.52 -28.93 3.95
CA THR A 39 -2.58 -28.42 2.59
C THR A 39 -3.86 -27.62 2.34
N ILE A 40 -5.00 -28.09 2.84
CA ILE A 40 -6.29 -27.37 2.76
C ILE A 40 -6.20 -26.05 3.51
N GLN A 41 -5.66 -26.05 4.74
CA GLN A 41 -5.48 -24.84 5.53
C GLN A 41 -4.53 -23.84 4.84
N GLN A 42 -3.42 -24.32 4.29
CA GLN A 42 -2.48 -23.46 3.55
C GLN A 42 -3.13 -22.89 2.28
N SER A 43 -3.88 -23.69 1.53
CA SER A 43 -4.56 -23.21 0.33
C SER A 43 -5.63 -22.17 0.66
N ALA A 44 -6.34 -22.30 1.78
CA ALA A 44 -7.30 -21.30 2.25
C ALA A 44 -6.63 -19.98 2.64
N VAL A 45 -5.47 -20.04 3.30
CA VAL A 45 -4.66 -18.86 3.65
C VAL A 45 -4.14 -18.17 2.39
N ILE A 46 -3.62 -18.95 1.44
CA ILE A 46 -3.14 -18.41 0.15
C ILE A 46 -4.28 -17.74 -0.62
N ALA A 47 -5.44 -18.39 -0.72
CA ALA A 47 -6.61 -17.82 -1.39
C ALA A 47 -7.09 -16.52 -0.72
N LYS A 48 -7.10 -16.49 0.61
CA LYS A 48 -7.43 -15.29 1.38
C LYS A 48 -6.44 -14.16 1.11
N ASN A 49 -5.15 -14.42 1.18
CA ASN A 49 -4.11 -13.43 0.93
C ASN A 49 -4.16 -12.91 -0.52
N ALA A 50 -4.38 -13.80 -1.50
CA ALA A 50 -4.52 -13.42 -2.90
C ALA A 50 -5.76 -12.55 -3.15
N PHE A 51 -6.86 -12.79 -2.43
CA PHE A 51 -8.05 -11.95 -2.48
C PHE A 51 -7.78 -10.57 -1.87
N GLU A 52 -7.15 -10.50 -0.70
CA GLU A 52 -6.81 -9.23 -0.05
C GLU A 52 -5.84 -8.41 -0.91
N PHE A 53 -4.84 -9.05 -1.49
CA PHE A 53 -3.88 -8.39 -2.38
C PHE A 53 -4.55 -7.81 -3.63
N ARG A 54 -5.50 -8.54 -4.24
CA ARG A 54 -6.28 -8.01 -5.38
C ARG A 54 -7.11 -6.79 -4.99
N ARG A 55 -7.75 -6.82 -3.83
CA ARG A 55 -8.54 -5.68 -3.34
C ARG A 55 -7.67 -4.47 -3.05
N PHE A 56 -6.49 -4.66 -2.46
CA PHE A 56 -5.56 -3.56 -2.24
C PHE A 56 -5.07 -2.95 -3.56
N ASN A 57 -4.75 -3.78 -4.54
CA ASN A 57 -4.34 -3.30 -5.86
C ASN A 57 -5.47 -2.54 -6.57
N GLU A 58 -6.71 -3.01 -6.45
CA GLU A 58 -7.88 -2.30 -7.00
C GLU A 58 -8.06 -0.92 -6.37
N VAL A 59 -8.01 -0.82 -5.04
CA VAL A 59 -8.09 0.47 -4.34
C VAL A 59 -6.92 1.38 -4.69
N ALA A 60 -5.70 0.85 -4.77
CA ALA A 60 -4.52 1.61 -5.18
C ALA A 60 -4.62 2.12 -6.62
N ALA A 61 -5.12 1.29 -7.54
CA ALA A 61 -5.36 1.70 -8.93
C ALA A 61 -6.40 2.82 -9.02
N GLN A 62 -7.52 2.70 -8.31
CA GLN A 62 -8.56 3.74 -8.26
C GLN A 62 -8.02 5.05 -7.69
N ALA A 63 -7.20 5.00 -6.62
CA ALA A 63 -6.57 6.18 -6.04
C ALA A 63 -5.58 6.83 -7.02
N SER A 64 -4.80 6.03 -7.75
CA SER A 64 -3.86 6.49 -8.78
C SER A 64 -4.59 7.17 -9.94
N ASP A 65 -5.68 6.57 -10.44
CA ASP A 65 -6.48 7.12 -11.51
C ASP A 65 -7.14 8.44 -11.08
N ALA A 66 -7.67 8.52 -9.86
CA ALA A 66 -8.24 9.73 -9.31
C ALA A 66 -7.18 10.84 -9.19
N ALA A 67 -5.97 10.51 -8.71
CA ALA A 67 -4.86 11.45 -8.61
C ALA A 67 -4.45 11.98 -9.99
N THR A 68 -4.37 11.12 -11.00
CA THR A 68 -4.02 11.50 -12.37
C THR A 68 -5.07 12.47 -12.95
N ARG A 69 -6.35 12.17 -12.76
CA ARG A 69 -7.45 13.06 -13.22
C ARG A 69 -7.43 14.41 -12.51
N SER A 70 -7.27 14.40 -11.19
CA SER A 70 -7.21 15.64 -10.39
C SER A 70 -6.02 16.52 -10.82
N THR A 71 -4.86 15.90 -11.08
CA THR A 71 -3.68 16.61 -11.60
C THR A 71 -3.95 17.22 -12.98
N ALA A 72 -4.53 16.46 -13.90
CA ALA A 72 -4.85 16.94 -15.25
C ALA A 72 -5.84 18.10 -15.21
N GLN A 73 -6.90 18.01 -14.42
CA GLN A 73 -7.87 19.09 -14.24
C GLN A 73 -7.24 20.34 -13.61
N SER A 74 -6.35 20.16 -12.64
CA SER A 74 -5.62 21.26 -12.03
C SER A 74 -4.73 22.00 -13.04
N GLN A 75 -4.03 21.24 -13.90
CA GLN A 75 -3.19 21.81 -14.96
C GLN A 75 -4.02 22.56 -16.00
N GLU A 76 -5.17 22.02 -16.41
CA GLU A 76 -6.09 22.69 -17.33
C GLU A 76 -6.58 24.02 -16.76
N LYS A 77 -7.00 24.04 -15.51
CA LYS A 77 -7.43 25.26 -14.81
C LYS A 77 -6.28 26.25 -14.63
N GLU A 78 -5.07 25.79 -14.38
CA GLU A 78 -3.91 26.65 -14.30
C GLU A 78 -3.63 27.36 -15.64
N ILE A 79 -3.76 26.64 -16.77
CA ILE A 79 -3.60 27.22 -18.12
C ILE A 79 -4.69 28.26 -18.38
N GLU A 80 -5.94 27.95 -18.04
CA GLU A 80 -7.07 28.89 -18.14
C GLU A 80 -6.80 30.18 -17.34
N TYR A 81 -6.41 30.04 -16.08
CA TYR A 81 -6.13 31.18 -15.20
C TYR A 81 -4.93 32.00 -15.68
N ARG A 82 -3.86 31.35 -16.14
CA ARG A 82 -2.72 32.06 -16.76
C ARG A 82 -3.15 32.93 -17.95
N THR A 83 -4.13 32.45 -18.72
CA THR A 83 -4.64 33.19 -19.88
C THR A 83 -5.44 34.42 -19.45
N VAL A 84 -6.30 34.28 -18.46
CA VAL A 84 -7.09 35.40 -17.91
C VAL A 84 -6.17 36.42 -17.22
N LEU A 85 -5.24 35.93 -16.38
CA LEU A 85 -4.35 36.77 -15.58
C LEU A 85 -3.36 37.62 -16.42
N LYS A 86 -3.07 37.23 -17.66
CA LYS A 86 -2.23 38.03 -18.57
C LYS A 86 -2.76 39.47 -18.79
N HIS A 87 -4.04 39.68 -18.62
CA HIS A 87 -4.69 40.96 -18.86
C HIS A 87 -4.92 41.78 -17.56
N GLU A 88 -4.57 41.16 -16.42
CA GLU A 88 -4.78 41.80 -15.10
C GLU A 88 -3.60 42.67 -14.71
N LYS A 89 -3.88 43.97 -14.51
CA LYS A 89 -2.84 44.97 -14.16
C LYS A 89 -2.21 44.75 -12.77
N THR A 90 -2.90 44.05 -11.87
CA THR A 90 -2.45 43.78 -10.51
C THR A 90 -1.58 42.54 -10.42
N CYS A 91 -1.41 41.83 -11.54
CA CYS A 91 -0.75 40.52 -11.59
C CYS A 91 0.68 40.56 -11.09
N ASP A 92 1.43 41.56 -11.48
CA ASP A 92 2.83 41.73 -11.18
C ASP A 92 3.10 42.50 -9.87
N LEU A 93 2.04 42.95 -9.19
CA LEU A 93 2.18 43.59 -7.89
C LEU A 93 2.66 42.59 -6.83
N PRO A 94 3.68 42.94 -6.05
CA PRO A 94 4.16 42.09 -5.00
C PRO A 94 3.15 41.97 -3.85
N ILE A 95 3.00 40.80 -3.31
CA ILE A 95 2.28 40.58 -2.03
C ILE A 95 3.12 41.21 -0.89
N PRO A 96 2.47 41.75 0.16
CA PRO A 96 3.19 42.26 1.33
C PRO A 96 4.21 41.22 1.83
N SER A 97 5.43 41.68 2.06
CA SER A 97 6.59 40.79 2.35
C SER A 97 6.38 39.88 3.55
N SER A 98 5.66 40.34 4.57
CA SER A 98 5.32 39.55 5.75
C SER A 98 4.41 38.35 5.41
N ILE A 99 3.49 38.52 4.46
CA ILE A 99 2.61 37.43 3.99
C ILE A 99 3.37 36.50 3.06
N ALA A 100 4.13 37.06 2.11
CA ALA A 100 4.90 36.30 1.15
C ALA A 100 5.92 35.38 1.86
N SER A 101 6.66 35.87 2.84
CA SER A 101 7.62 35.06 3.60
C SER A 101 6.95 33.94 4.39
N GLY A 102 5.82 34.23 5.05
CA GLY A 102 5.06 33.19 5.78
C GLY A 102 4.53 32.08 4.87
N LEU A 103 4.01 32.42 3.69
CA LEU A 103 3.54 31.45 2.70
C LEU A 103 4.69 30.58 2.16
N LEU A 104 5.82 31.20 1.82
CA LEU A 104 7.01 30.50 1.32
C LEU A 104 7.61 29.56 2.39
N GLU A 105 7.71 30.00 3.62
CA GLU A 105 8.17 29.17 4.74
C GLU A 105 7.25 27.97 4.96
N HIS A 106 5.94 28.21 4.98
CA HIS A 106 4.95 27.13 5.13
C HIS A 106 5.04 26.10 3.99
N MET A 107 5.15 26.58 2.75
CA MET A 107 5.31 25.72 1.59
C MET A 107 6.61 24.90 1.63
N ASN A 108 7.71 25.51 2.00
CA ASN A 108 9.00 24.82 2.16
C ASN A 108 8.92 23.73 3.25
N ARG A 109 8.22 24.00 4.36
CA ARG A 109 8.00 23.04 5.42
C ARG A 109 7.15 21.86 4.94
N LEU A 110 6.07 22.09 4.21
CA LEU A 110 5.26 21.01 3.63
C LEU A 110 6.05 20.17 2.64
N ARG A 111 6.85 20.80 1.78
CA ARG A 111 7.69 20.11 0.81
C ARG A 111 8.77 19.27 1.49
N SER A 112 9.45 19.81 2.50
CA SER A 112 10.45 19.06 3.25
C SER A 112 9.84 17.89 4.00
N GLY A 113 8.67 18.05 4.60
CA GLY A 113 7.93 16.95 5.25
C GLY A 113 7.54 15.81 4.29
N ALA A 114 7.19 16.15 3.06
CA ALA A 114 6.84 15.16 2.04
C ALA A 114 8.06 14.38 1.50
N MET A 115 9.25 14.97 1.56
CA MET A 115 10.49 14.34 1.08
C MET A 115 11.26 13.54 2.15
N HIS A 116 10.88 13.66 3.42
CA HIS A 116 11.60 13.04 4.54
C HIS A 116 11.02 11.70 5.02
N THR A 117 10.23 11.02 4.20
CA THR A 117 9.91 9.62 4.45
C THR A 117 11.08 8.77 3.96
N ASP A 118 11.99 8.40 4.88
CA ASP A 118 13.01 7.37 4.71
C ASP A 118 14.16 7.63 3.73
N ALA A 119 15.02 8.61 4.02
CA ALA A 119 16.44 8.45 3.68
C ALA A 119 17.27 9.39 4.52
N GLY A 120 18.15 8.85 5.35
CA GLY A 120 19.23 9.58 6.02
C GLY A 120 20.25 10.13 5.01
N GLY A 121 19.81 10.98 4.12
CA GLY A 121 20.61 11.70 3.14
C GLY A 121 20.45 13.19 3.37
N ASN A 122 21.58 13.87 3.64
CA ASN A 122 21.72 15.33 3.72
C ASN A 122 21.47 15.99 2.34
N ASP A 123 20.34 15.76 1.72
CA ASP A 123 19.91 16.59 0.61
C ASP A 123 19.37 17.90 1.19
N LYS A 124 20.28 18.90 1.24
CA LYS A 124 19.87 20.28 1.34
C LYS A 124 18.82 20.50 0.27
N ALA A 125 17.54 20.59 0.68
CA ALA A 125 16.45 20.98 -0.19
C ALA A 125 16.93 22.20 -0.98
N GLY A 126 17.15 22.00 -2.29
CA GLY A 126 17.61 23.08 -3.13
C GLY A 126 16.67 24.24 -2.91
N SER A 127 17.21 25.39 -2.49
CA SER A 127 16.48 26.63 -2.39
C SER A 127 15.86 26.85 -3.78
N GLY A 128 14.56 26.50 -3.91
CA GLY A 128 13.82 26.86 -5.11
C GLY A 128 14.07 28.32 -5.32
N THR A 129 14.55 28.65 -6.50
CA THR A 129 14.85 30.02 -6.93
C THR A 129 13.70 30.93 -6.52
N THR A 130 13.83 31.53 -5.32
CA THR A 130 13.04 32.70 -4.99
C THR A 130 13.56 33.78 -5.92
N THR A 131 12.77 34.07 -6.97
CA THR A 131 13.01 35.26 -7.78
C THR A 131 13.20 36.42 -6.82
N ALA A 132 14.27 37.19 -7.01
CA ALA A 132 14.67 38.31 -6.15
C ALA A 132 13.59 39.42 -5.99
N GLY A 133 12.40 39.24 -6.59
CA GLY A 133 11.27 40.15 -6.56
C GLY A 133 10.12 39.84 -5.61
N GLY A 134 10.21 38.73 -4.82
CA GLY A 134 9.10 38.33 -3.96
C GLY A 134 7.95 37.64 -4.72
N LEU A 135 6.94 37.17 -3.96
CA LEU A 135 5.74 36.53 -4.50
C LEU A 135 4.77 37.57 -5.00
N THR A 136 4.27 37.41 -6.25
CA THR A 136 3.23 38.31 -6.82
C THR A 136 1.82 37.73 -6.57
N TYR A 137 0.81 38.61 -6.71
CA TYR A 137 -0.59 38.19 -6.56
C TYR A 137 -0.98 37.10 -7.56
N CYS A 138 -0.56 37.18 -8.81
CA CYS A 138 -0.87 36.15 -9.81
C CYS A 138 -0.15 34.83 -9.52
N GLN A 139 1.09 34.87 -9.05
CA GLN A 139 1.78 33.66 -8.62
C GLN A 139 1.03 32.98 -7.47
N ALA A 140 0.55 33.75 -6.48
CA ALA A 140 -0.24 33.20 -5.38
C ALA A 140 -1.57 32.60 -5.86
N VAL A 141 -2.27 33.27 -6.78
CA VAL A 141 -3.52 32.73 -7.37
C VAL A 141 -3.26 31.43 -8.12
N LEU A 142 -2.17 31.35 -8.89
CA LEU A 142 -1.82 30.14 -9.64
C LEU A 142 -1.42 28.96 -8.74
N TRP A 143 -1.05 29.19 -7.48
CA TRP A 143 -0.76 28.12 -6.52
C TRP A 143 -2.02 27.45 -5.96
N ILE A 144 -3.18 28.12 -6.01
CA ILE A 144 -4.42 27.64 -5.39
C ILE A 144 -4.84 26.28 -5.98
N ASN A 145 -4.90 26.16 -7.32
CA ASN A 145 -5.33 24.93 -7.96
C ASN A 145 -4.43 23.72 -7.67
N PRO A 146 -3.10 23.82 -7.80
CA PRO A 146 -2.22 22.72 -7.38
C PRO A 146 -2.36 22.32 -5.91
N LEU A 147 -2.58 23.29 -5.01
CA LEU A 147 -2.80 22.99 -3.60
C LEU A 147 -4.13 22.27 -3.36
N LEU A 148 -5.21 22.70 -4.02
CA LEU A 148 -6.51 22.03 -3.95
C LEU A 148 -6.43 20.61 -4.51
N ALA A 149 -5.73 20.41 -5.63
CA ALA A 149 -5.50 19.08 -6.19
C ALA A 149 -4.70 18.18 -5.23
N ALA A 150 -3.68 18.71 -4.55
CA ALA A 150 -2.93 17.95 -3.55
C ALA A 150 -3.80 17.53 -2.34
N ILE A 151 -4.69 18.43 -1.87
CA ILE A 151 -5.65 18.14 -0.80
C ILE A 151 -6.63 17.05 -1.26
N GLU A 152 -7.14 17.14 -2.47
CA GLU A 152 -8.05 16.15 -3.03
C GLU A 152 -7.38 14.78 -3.14
N GLN A 153 -6.14 14.73 -3.61
CA GLN A 153 -5.35 13.49 -3.65
C GLN A 153 -5.17 12.88 -2.26
N ALA A 154 -4.81 13.71 -1.27
CA ALA A 154 -4.67 13.24 0.12
C ALA A 154 -6.00 12.69 0.66
N ASN A 155 -7.10 13.36 0.40
CA ASN A 155 -8.43 12.90 0.80
C ASN A 155 -8.82 11.58 0.13
N ASN A 156 -8.52 11.40 -1.15
CA ASN A 156 -8.77 10.16 -1.89
C ASN A 156 -7.92 9.00 -1.35
N GLN A 157 -6.65 9.25 -0.99
CA GLN A 157 -5.80 8.25 -0.34
C GLN A 157 -6.35 7.84 1.04
N LEU A 158 -6.78 8.81 1.85
CA LEU A 158 -7.41 8.53 3.14
C LEU A 158 -8.73 7.75 2.98
N ALA A 159 -9.52 8.05 1.97
CA ALA A 159 -10.73 7.29 1.66
C ALA A 159 -10.41 5.84 1.29
N GLY A 160 -9.38 5.62 0.46
CA GLY A 160 -8.87 4.29 0.13
C GLY A 160 -8.41 3.50 1.35
N ILE A 161 -7.66 4.12 2.25
CA ILE A 161 -7.23 3.49 3.52
C ILE A 161 -8.44 3.09 4.36
N ARG A 162 -9.43 3.96 4.52
CA ARG A 162 -10.67 3.66 5.26
C ARG A 162 -11.43 2.49 4.65
N GLN A 163 -11.50 2.41 3.32
CA GLN A 163 -12.13 1.30 2.61
C GLN A 163 -11.41 -0.02 2.89
N ILE A 164 -10.08 -0.02 2.88
CA ILE A 164 -9.26 -1.19 3.21
C ILE A 164 -9.51 -1.63 4.67
N GLU A 165 -9.53 -0.70 5.61
CA GLU A 165 -9.78 -0.98 7.02
C GLU A 165 -11.21 -1.51 7.27
N ALA A 166 -12.21 -0.98 6.57
CA ALA A 166 -13.59 -1.50 6.63
C ALA A 166 -13.66 -2.97 6.20
N ILE A 167 -13.02 -3.32 5.06
CA ILE A 167 -12.96 -4.71 4.57
C ILE A 167 -12.26 -5.63 5.58
N ARG A 168 -11.23 -5.14 6.27
CA ARG A 168 -10.54 -5.91 7.31
C ARG A 168 -11.37 -6.12 8.57
N SER A 169 -12.16 -5.13 8.97
CA SER A 169 -12.99 -5.19 10.18
C SER A 169 -14.19 -6.11 10.04
N GLU A 170 -14.86 -6.13 8.89
CA GLU A 170 -15.98 -7.05 8.60
C GLU A 170 -15.59 -8.52 8.71
N LYS A 171 -14.32 -8.86 8.47
CA LYS A 171 -13.83 -10.24 8.56
C LYS A 171 -13.45 -10.70 9.98
N LYS A 172 -13.46 -9.82 10.97
CA LYS A 172 -13.13 -10.18 12.37
C LYS A 172 -14.37 -10.55 13.20
N GLN A 173 -15.55 -10.35 12.65
CA GLN A 173 -16.82 -10.81 13.21
C GLN A 173 -17.23 -12.14 12.60
#